data_e2af3183d20e5e86af76b37889eb696a
#
_entry.id   e2af3183d20e5e86af76b37889eb696a
#
_cell.length_a   1.000
_cell.length_b   1.000
_cell.length_c   1.000
_cell.angle_alpha   90.00
_cell.angle_beta   90.00
_cell.angle_gamma   90.00
#
_symmetry.space_group_name_H-M   'P 1'
#
loop_
_entity.id
_entity.type
_entity.pdbx_description
1 polymer ?
#
loop_
_entity_poly.entity_id
_entity_poly.type
_entity_poly.pdbx_seq_one_letter_code
_entity_poly.pdbx_strand_id
1 'polypeptide(L)'
;MGPVGDAEFVTNYETYMRYDGRSKAKTVQQLIDKSKALADTNTPVNPARIKGYETNVKSAGKFKSDEVQSIIYEKMPALTNTVEQTMIKNGVDALIYPTMSCVASVRHDAKDSTYKCDSDDPYAASYLASSAHLPEISVPAGRDSQNMPIGLSFAGAQDSERILLCLAAAYEKISPYKNGDGLELD
;
A
#
# COMPACT_ATOMS: atom_id res chain seq x y z
N MET A 1 10.71 -3.28 -1.60
CA MET A 1 9.83 -4.04 -2.55
C MET A 1 9.85 -3.53 -3.98
N GLY A 2 10.24 -2.27 -4.26
CA GLY A 2 10.23 -1.68 -5.60
C GLY A 2 10.74 -2.60 -6.72
N PRO A 3 12.01 -3.07 -6.68
CA PRO A 3 12.55 -3.90 -7.76
C PRO A 3 11.83 -5.23 -7.95
N VAL A 4 11.30 -5.85 -6.88
CA VAL A 4 10.52 -7.10 -6.95
C VAL A 4 9.18 -6.85 -7.63
N GLY A 5 8.42 -5.87 -7.11
CA GLY A 5 7.12 -5.50 -7.67
C GLY A 5 7.23 -5.06 -9.13
N ASP A 6 8.25 -4.28 -9.46
CA ASP A 6 8.49 -3.83 -10.85
C ASP A 6 8.80 -5.00 -11.79
N ALA A 7 9.55 -5.99 -11.33
CA ALA A 7 9.91 -7.17 -12.13
C ALA A 7 8.74 -8.12 -12.39
N GLU A 8 7.81 -8.23 -11.45
CA GLU A 8 6.66 -9.16 -11.50
C GLU A 8 5.39 -8.53 -12.12
N PHE A 9 5.24 -7.21 -12.04
CA PHE A 9 3.98 -6.53 -12.35
C PHE A 9 3.42 -6.91 -13.72
N VAL A 10 4.22 -6.88 -14.77
CA VAL A 10 3.75 -7.19 -16.14
C VAL A 10 3.18 -8.60 -16.23
N THR A 11 3.93 -9.58 -15.72
CA THR A 11 3.50 -10.99 -15.77
C THR A 11 2.23 -11.21 -14.97
N ASN A 12 2.15 -10.65 -13.77
CA ASN A 12 1.00 -10.82 -12.88
C ASN A 12 -0.24 -10.11 -13.41
N TYR A 13 -0.10 -8.86 -13.89
CA TYR A 13 -1.18 -8.10 -14.50
C TYR A 13 -1.74 -8.83 -15.73
N GLU A 14 -0.89 -9.22 -16.68
CA GLU A 14 -1.33 -9.85 -17.92
C GLU A 14 -1.91 -11.24 -17.69
N THR A 15 -1.40 -11.97 -16.69
CA THR A 15 -1.98 -13.25 -16.28
C THR A 15 -3.38 -13.05 -15.71
N TYR A 16 -3.55 -12.11 -14.77
CA TYR A 16 -4.86 -11.80 -14.22
C TYR A 16 -5.84 -11.35 -15.29
N MET A 17 -5.45 -10.46 -16.20
CA MET A 17 -6.30 -9.92 -17.25
C MET A 17 -6.71 -10.97 -18.30
N ARG A 18 -6.02 -12.10 -18.40
CA ARG A 18 -6.48 -13.23 -19.23
C ARG A 18 -7.76 -13.85 -18.69
N TYR A 19 -7.91 -13.91 -17.39
CA TYR A 19 -9.09 -14.47 -16.71
C TYR A 19 -10.22 -13.45 -16.56
N ASP A 20 -9.91 -12.15 -16.46
CA ASP A 20 -10.94 -11.11 -16.40
C ASP A 20 -11.48 -10.76 -17.79
N GLY A 21 -12.68 -11.24 -18.09
CA GLY A 21 -13.36 -10.98 -19.36
C GLY A 21 -13.77 -9.51 -19.56
N ARG A 22 -13.82 -8.70 -18.52
CA ARG A 22 -14.40 -7.34 -18.54
C ARG A 22 -13.39 -6.27 -18.97
N SER A 23 -12.11 -6.46 -18.66
CA SER A 23 -11.08 -5.46 -18.95
C SER A 23 -10.82 -5.33 -20.46
N LYS A 24 -10.77 -4.07 -20.92
CA LYS A 24 -10.39 -3.70 -22.30
C LYS A 24 -8.89 -3.51 -22.49
N ALA A 25 -8.08 -3.57 -21.42
CA ALA A 25 -6.62 -3.52 -21.46
C ALA A 25 -6.08 -4.85 -20.95
N LYS A 26 -5.64 -5.73 -21.85
CA LYS A 26 -5.14 -7.07 -21.53
C LYS A 26 -3.64 -7.09 -21.27
N THR A 27 -2.91 -6.09 -21.76
CA THR A 27 -1.47 -5.92 -21.55
C THR A 27 -1.17 -4.62 -20.86
N VAL A 28 -0.02 -4.53 -20.19
CA VAL A 28 0.44 -3.28 -19.56
C VAL A 28 0.67 -2.20 -20.63
N GLN A 29 1.12 -2.56 -21.83
CA GLN A 29 1.25 -1.60 -22.91
C GLN A 29 -0.11 -1.00 -23.31
N GLN A 30 -1.15 -1.83 -23.46
CA GLN A 30 -2.51 -1.33 -23.71
C GLN A 30 -3.03 -0.43 -22.57
N LEU A 31 -2.66 -0.74 -21.30
CA LEU A 31 -3.01 0.10 -20.17
C LEU A 31 -2.33 1.47 -20.27
N ILE A 32 -1.05 1.52 -20.63
CA ILE A 32 -0.30 2.76 -20.86
C ILE A 32 -0.93 3.59 -21.97
N ASP A 33 -1.20 2.97 -23.13
CA ASP A 33 -1.74 3.66 -24.28
C ASP A 33 -3.13 4.26 -24.00
N LYS A 34 -4.01 3.50 -23.34
CA LYS A 34 -5.31 4.00 -22.90
C LYS A 34 -5.21 5.09 -21.85
N SER A 35 -4.27 4.99 -20.92
CA SER A 35 -4.04 6.01 -19.90
C SER A 35 -3.55 7.32 -20.51
N LYS A 36 -2.66 7.25 -21.50
CA LYS A 36 -2.21 8.43 -22.25
C LYS A 36 -3.33 9.08 -23.06
N ALA A 37 -4.22 8.27 -23.65
CA ALA A 37 -5.37 8.78 -24.40
C ALA A 37 -6.39 9.54 -23.54
N LEU A 38 -6.33 9.42 -22.21
CA LEU A 38 -7.18 10.14 -21.27
C LEU A 38 -6.57 11.46 -20.79
N ALA A 39 -5.37 11.83 -21.22
CA ALA A 39 -4.63 13.00 -20.71
C ALA A 39 -5.42 14.31 -20.82
N ASP A 40 -6.14 14.50 -21.93
CA ASP A 40 -6.90 15.73 -22.21
C ASP A 40 -8.40 15.58 -21.92
N THR A 41 -8.77 14.64 -21.09
CA THR A 41 -10.17 14.39 -20.68
C THR A 41 -10.47 14.92 -19.28
N ASN A 42 -11.73 14.87 -18.87
CA ASN A 42 -12.17 15.24 -17.50
C ASN A 42 -11.68 14.22 -16.43
N THR A 43 -11.09 13.10 -16.84
CA THR A 43 -10.58 12.06 -15.95
C THR A 43 -9.15 11.65 -16.34
N PRO A 44 -8.19 12.59 -16.31
CA PRO A 44 -6.81 12.27 -16.68
C PRO A 44 -6.17 11.30 -15.68
N VAL A 45 -5.41 10.36 -16.21
CA VAL A 45 -4.59 9.48 -15.37
C VAL A 45 -3.35 10.23 -14.89
N ASN A 46 -3.01 10.10 -13.61
CA ASN A 46 -1.82 10.72 -13.05
C ASN A 46 -0.56 10.35 -13.86
N PRO A 47 0.19 11.33 -14.41
CA PRO A 47 1.39 11.07 -15.21
C PRO A 47 2.46 10.26 -14.49
N ALA A 48 2.58 10.40 -13.16
CA ALA A 48 3.50 9.61 -12.35
C ALA A 48 3.10 8.12 -12.36
N ARG A 49 1.81 7.80 -12.42
CA ARG A 49 1.32 6.42 -12.54
C ARG A 49 1.67 5.83 -13.90
N ILE A 50 1.52 6.60 -14.98
CA ILE A 50 1.91 6.17 -16.34
C ILE A 50 3.41 5.87 -16.38
N LYS A 51 4.24 6.76 -15.80
CA LYS A 51 5.69 6.54 -15.69
C LYS A 51 6.02 5.28 -14.87
N GLY A 52 5.26 5.00 -13.81
CA GLY A 52 5.37 3.76 -13.05
C GLY A 52 5.14 2.52 -13.92
N TYR A 53 4.09 2.50 -14.74
CA TYR A 53 3.84 1.40 -15.68
C TYR A 53 4.96 1.24 -16.72
N GLU A 54 5.50 2.34 -17.22
CA GLU A 54 6.65 2.30 -18.14
C GLU A 54 7.91 1.72 -17.47
N THR A 55 8.11 1.99 -16.17
CA THR A 55 9.17 1.36 -15.38
C THR A 55 8.94 -0.14 -15.23
N ASN A 56 7.71 -0.57 -14.95
CA ASN A 56 7.37 -1.98 -14.86
C ASN A 56 7.67 -2.73 -16.19
N VAL A 57 7.33 -2.12 -17.34
CA VAL A 57 7.65 -2.71 -18.66
C VAL A 57 9.16 -2.84 -18.85
N LYS A 58 9.97 -1.84 -18.45
CA LYS A 58 11.43 -1.88 -18.53
C LYS A 58 12.05 -2.92 -17.59
N SER A 59 11.37 -3.24 -16.51
CA SER A 59 11.80 -4.21 -15.50
C SER A 59 11.26 -5.63 -15.75
N ALA A 60 10.36 -5.79 -16.71
CA ALA A 60 9.81 -7.09 -17.08
C ALA A 60 10.93 -8.08 -17.41
N GLY A 61 10.83 -9.29 -16.89
CA GLY A 61 11.83 -10.35 -17.07
C GLY A 61 13.05 -10.29 -16.14
N LYS A 62 13.19 -9.23 -15.31
CA LYS A 62 14.31 -9.13 -14.34
C LYS A 62 14.08 -9.92 -13.03
N PHE A 63 12.99 -10.65 -12.92
CA PHE A 63 12.69 -11.43 -11.71
C PHE A 63 13.82 -12.37 -11.28
N LYS A 64 14.53 -12.96 -12.23
CA LYS A 64 15.69 -13.85 -11.98
C LYS A 64 17.02 -13.12 -11.81
N SER A 65 17.06 -11.78 -11.78
CA SER A 65 18.31 -11.05 -11.53
C SER A 65 18.79 -11.27 -10.09
N ASP A 66 20.11 -11.24 -9.89
CA ASP A 66 20.71 -11.42 -8.56
C ASP A 66 20.17 -10.40 -7.55
N GLU A 67 19.90 -9.17 -8.00
CA GLU A 67 19.31 -8.11 -7.16
C GLU A 67 17.92 -8.52 -6.63
N VAL A 68 17.01 -8.98 -7.49
CA VAL A 68 15.65 -9.37 -7.10
C VAL A 68 15.69 -10.63 -6.24
N GLN A 69 16.51 -11.60 -6.60
CA GLN A 69 16.68 -12.85 -5.83
C GLN A 69 17.24 -12.58 -4.43
N SER A 70 18.24 -11.69 -4.30
CA SER A 70 18.78 -11.31 -2.99
C SER A 70 17.73 -10.60 -2.13
N ILE A 71 16.86 -9.76 -2.72
CA ILE A 71 15.76 -9.14 -1.97
C ILE A 71 14.82 -10.21 -1.43
N ILE A 72 14.37 -11.15 -2.26
CA ILE A 72 13.37 -12.16 -1.88
C ILE A 72 13.93 -13.16 -0.86
N TYR A 73 15.13 -13.68 -1.09
CA TYR A 73 15.64 -14.81 -0.32
C TYR A 73 16.57 -14.43 0.84
N GLU A 74 17.05 -13.17 0.89
CA GLU A 74 17.96 -12.73 1.94
C GLU A 74 17.39 -11.54 2.73
N LYS A 75 17.07 -10.42 2.03
CA LYS A 75 16.73 -9.17 2.71
C LYS A 75 15.36 -9.20 3.36
N MET A 76 14.35 -9.75 2.67
CA MET A 76 12.99 -9.85 3.23
C MET A 76 12.94 -10.79 4.43
N PRO A 77 13.49 -12.02 4.39
CA PRO A 77 13.57 -12.88 5.58
C PRO A 77 14.37 -12.27 6.73
N ALA A 78 15.46 -11.56 6.44
CA ALA A 78 16.24 -10.86 7.46
C ALA A 78 15.41 -9.74 8.12
N LEU A 79 14.62 -9.00 7.35
CA LEU A 79 13.70 -7.99 7.89
C LEU A 79 12.62 -8.62 8.77
N THR A 80 11.98 -9.70 8.31
CA THR A 80 10.99 -10.47 9.08
C THR A 80 11.57 -10.85 10.45
N ASN A 81 12.73 -11.51 10.44
CA ASN A 81 13.39 -11.92 11.68
C ASN A 81 13.72 -10.71 12.58
N THR A 82 14.20 -9.60 12.01
CA THR A 82 14.53 -8.40 12.79
C THR A 82 13.30 -7.84 13.51
N VAL A 83 12.17 -7.77 12.83
CA VAL A 83 10.91 -7.26 13.41
C VAL A 83 10.43 -8.20 14.51
N GLU A 84 10.37 -9.51 14.24
CA GLU A 84 9.90 -10.51 15.21
C GLU A 84 10.80 -10.56 16.46
N GLN A 85 12.12 -10.56 16.30
CA GLN A 85 13.05 -10.51 17.42
C GLN A 85 12.91 -9.21 18.24
N THR A 86 12.60 -8.10 17.59
CA THR A 86 12.31 -6.84 18.28
C THR A 86 11.04 -6.94 19.12
N MET A 87 9.98 -7.56 18.59
CA MET A 87 8.74 -7.80 19.32
C MET A 87 8.96 -8.72 20.52
N ILE A 88 9.65 -9.84 20.33
CA ILE A 88 9.98 -10.81 21.40
C ILE A 88 10.80 -10.12 22.50
N LYS A 89 11.86 -9.40 22.14
CA LYS A 89 12.73 -8.70 23.08
C LYS A 89 11.98 -7.69 23.96
N ASN A 90 10.96 -7.04 23.39
CA ASN A 90 10.16 -6.02 24.10
C ASN A 90 8.89 -6.61 24.73
N GLY A 91 8.60 -7.91 24.56
CA GLY A 91 7.41 -8.56 25.13
C GLY A 91 6.11 -7.97 24.58
N VAL A 92 6.06 -7.64 23.29
CA VAL A 92 4.87 -7.07 22.64
C VAL A 92 4.28 -8.01 21.60
N ASP A 93 2.95 -8.03 21.49
CA ASP A 93 2.21 -8.88 20.57
C ASP A 93 1.93 -8.19 19.22
N ALA A 94 2.03 -6.87 19.17
CA ALA A 94 1.86 -6.09 17.94
C ALA A 94 2.66 -4.78 17.99
N LEU A 95 3.04 -4.29 16.81
CA LEU A 95 3.50 -2.93 16.57
C LEU A 95 2.30 -2.08 16.17
N ILE A 96 2.23 -0.85 16.68
CA ILE A 96 1.15 0.09 16.40
C ILE A 96 1.72 1.36 15.79
N TYR A 97 1.14 1.80 14.67
CA TYR A 97 1.56 3.02 13.98
C TYR A 97 0.43 3.61 13.14
N PRO A 98 0.47 4.91 12.83
CA PRO A 98 -0.45 5.48 11.84
C PRO A 98 -0.31 4.77 10.51
N THR A 99 -1.42 4.32 9.91
CA THR A 99 -1.40 3.59 8.63
C THR A 99 -0.69 4.37 7.54
N MET A 100 -0.85 5.70 7.54
CA MET A 100 -0.20 6.63 6.62
C MET A 100 0.40 7.79 7.39
N SER A 101 1.54 8.29 6.94
CA SER A 101 2.20 9.45 7.56
C SER A 101 1.47 10.78 7.28
N CYS A 102 0.63 10.81 6.25
CA CYS A 102 -0.17 11.97 5.87
C CYS A 102 -1.59 11.53 5.51
N VAL A 103 -2.53 12.47 5.56
CA VAL A 103 -3.87 12.26 5.03
C VAL A 103 -3.86 12.14 3.49
N ALA A 104 -4.98 11.75 2.91
CA ALA A 104 -5.09 11.58 1.46
C ALA A 104 -4.59 12.82 0.71
N SER A 105 -3.71 12.62 -0.26
CA SER A 105 -3.16 13.70 -1.06
C SER A 105 -4.21 14.33 -1.98
N VAL A 106 -3.99 15.58 -2.30
CA VAL A 106 -4.76 16.28 -3.33
C VAL A 106 -4.61 15.56 -4.68
N ARG A 107 -5.65 15.53 -5.46
CA ARG A 107 -5.62 14.97 -6.82
C ARG A 107 -4.53 15.66 -7.65
N HIS A 108 -3.80 14.93 -8.47
CA HIS A 108 -2.61 15.40 -9.18
C HIS A 108 -2.83 16.63 -10.09
N ASP A 109 -4.08 16.87 -10.51
CA ASP A 109 -4.50 18.00 -11.37
C ASP A 109 -5.23 19.09 -10.58
N ALA A 110 -5.28 19.01 -9.26
CA ALA A 110 -5.85 20.01 -8.37
C ALA A 110 -4.78 20.62 -7.46
N LYS A 111 -5.10 21.78 -6.88
CA LYS A 111 -4.27 22.45 -5.88
C LYS A 111 -5.11 22.75 -4.65
N ASP A 112 -4.55 22.44 -3.50
CA ASP A 112 -5.10 22.81 -2.21
C ASP A 112 -3.98 23.38 -1.35
N SER A 113 -4.03 24.67 -1.07
CA SER A 113 -3.01 25.37 -0.27
C SER A 113 -3.06 24.99 1.21
N THR A 114 -4.11 24.32 1.65
CA THR A 114 -4.27 23.86 3.04
C THR A 114 -3.68 22.47 3.24
N TYR A 115 -3.48 21.68 2.17
CA TYR A 115 -2.85 20.37 2.26
C TYR A 115 -1.39 20.50 2.69
N LYS A 116 -1.03 19.78 3.75
CA LYS A 116 0.33 19.69 4.26
C LYS A 116 0.70 18.23 4.48
N CYS A 117 1.87 17.86 4.06
CA CYS A 117 2.49 16.58 4.33
C CYS A 117 3.97 16.81 4.54
N ASP A 118 4.45 16.61 5.77
CA ASP A 118 5.85 16.82 6.15
C ASP A 118 6.70 15.56 5.94
N SER A 119 6.12 14.51 5.32
CA SER A 119 6.81 13.27 5.01
C SER A 119 7.22 13.23 3.55
N ASP A 120 8.48 12.89 3.28
CA ASP A 120 8.99 12.65 1.93
C ASP A 120 8.33 11.39 1.30
N ASP A 121 7.93 10.43 2.12
CA ASP A 121 7.17 9.23 1.69
C ASP A 121 5.97 9.00 2.62
N PRO A 122 4.77 9.46 2.22
CA PRO A 122 3.55 9.26 3.00
C PRO A 122 3.17 7.79 3.23
N TYR A 123 3.70 6.88 2.43
CA TYR A 123 3.40 5.44 2.46
C TYR A 123 4.41 4.62 3.26
N ALA A 124 5.49 5.25 3.79
CA ALA A 124 6.61 4.54 4.41
C ALA A 124 6.17 3.56 5.51
N ALA A 125 5.19 3.94 6.34
CA ALA A 125 4.68 3.08 7.41
C ALA A 125 4.06 1.78 6.87
N SER A 126 3.29 1.85 5.78
CA SER A 126 2.62 0.69 5.18
C SER A 126 3.57 -0.31 4.50
N TYR A 127 4.84 0.07 4.28
CA TYR A 127 5.82 -0.84 3.69
C TYR A 127 6.39 -1.85 4.70
N LEU A 128 6.30 -1.58 6.00
CA LEU A 128 6.92 -2.44 7.02
C LEU A 128 6.37 -3.86 6.95
N ALA A 129 5.08 -4.02 7.18
CA ALA A 129 4.45 -5.34 7.22
C ALA A 129 4.53 -6.03 5.85
N SER A 130 4.23 -5.32 4.76
CA SER A 130 4.30 -5.88 3.40
C SER A 130 5.70 -6.31 2.98
N SER A 131 6.75 -5.58 3.40
CA SER A 131 8.14 -5.94 3.08
C SER A 131 8.70 -7.05 3.98
N ALA A 132 8.18 -7.17 5.19
CA ALA A 132 8.55 -8.20 6.15
C ALA A 132 7.66 -9.45 6.08
N HIS A 133 6.70 -9.53 5.15
CA HIS A 133 5.72 -10.62 5.04
C HIS A 133 4.96 -10.89 6.36
N LEU A 134 4.63 -9.81 7.06
CA LEU A 134 3.91 -9.86 8.33
C LEU A 134 2.43 -9.49 8.13
N PRO A 135 1.52 -10.06 8.92
CA PRO A 135 0.12 -9.65 8.90
C PRO A 135 -0.03 -8.24 9.48
N GLU A 136 -0.94 -7.48 8.89
CA GLU A 136 -1.30 -6.13 9.33
C GLU A 136 -2.81 -5.93 9.21
N ILE A 137 -3.41 -5.22 10.16
CA ILE A 137 -4.79 -4.77 10.13
C ILE A 137 -4.86 -3.28 10.45
N SER A 138 -5.65 -2.53 9.67
CA SER A 138 -5.92 -1.12 9.92
C SER A 138 -7.33 -0.92 10.44
N VAL A 139 -7.46 -0.02 11.42
CA VAL A 139 -8.75 0.38 12.01
C VAL A 139 -8.91 1.90 11.98
N PRO A 140 -10.15 2.43 11.98
CA PRO A 140 -10.39 3.87 12.07
C PRO A 140 -9.88 4.42 13.41
N ALA A 141 -9.04 5.46 13.37
CA ALA A 141 -8.46 6.07 14.58
C ALA A 141 -8.92 7.50 14.84
N GLY A 142 -9.62 8.10 13.88
CA GLY A 142 -10.10 9.47 14.03
C GLY A 142 -10.12 10.24 12.73
N ARG A 143 -10.13 11.55 12.88
CA ARG A 143 -10.06 12.51 11.78
C ARG A 143 -9.08 13.61 12.15
N ASP A 144 -8.44 14.20 11.16
CA ASP A 144 -7.61 15.37 11.36
C ASP A 144 -8.44 16.67 11.48
N SER A 145 -7.76 17.81 11.57
CA SER A 145 -8.39 19.14 11.66
C SER A 145 -9.18 19.53 10.41
N GLN A 146 -9.00 18.84 9.30
CA GLN A 146 -9.71 19.03 8.03
C GLN A 146 -10.79 17.95 7.80
N ASN A 147 -11.14 17.21 8.86
CA ASN A 147 -12.11 16.11 8.82
C ASN A 147 -11.70 14.93 7.92
N MET A 148 -10.40 14.79 7.59
CA MET A 148 -9.89 13.66 6.82
C MET A 148 -9.67 12.43 7.72
N PRO A 149 -10.02 11.22 7.27
CA PRO A 149 -9.91 10.02 8.08
C PRO A 149 -8.46 9.65 8.37
N ILE A 150 -8.19 9.17 9.59
CA ILE A 150 -6.91 8.65 10.05
C ILE A 150 -7.07 7.16 10.35
N GLY A 151 -6.16 6.33 9.83
CA GLY A 151 -6.05 4.92 10.14
C GLY A 151 -4.96 4.62 11.16
N LEU A 152 -5.19 3.63 12.00
CA LEU A 152 -4.22 3.04 12.91
C LEU A 152 -3.97 1.59 12.49
N SER A 153 -2.71 1.24 12.25
CA SER A 153 -2.29 -0.11 11.88
C SER A 153 -1.75 -0.86 13.08
N PHE A 154 -2.09 -2.15 13.13
CA PHE A 154 -1.51 -3.16 14.01
C PHE A 154 -0.81 -4.18 13.14
N ALA A 155 0.51 -4.30 13.26
CA ALA A 155 1.31 -5.33 12.60
C ALA A 155 1.81 -6.34 13.62
N GLY A 156 1.70 -7.63 13.32
CA GLY A 156 2.07 -8.72 14.22
C GLY A 156 3.14 -9.63 13.63
N ALA A 157 3.59 -10.61 14.41
CA ALA A 157 4.46 -11.67 13.93
C ALA A 157 3.76 -12.54 12.87
N GLN A 158 4.51 -13.37 12.15
CA GLN A 158 3.91 -14.35 11.23
C GLN A 158 2.87 -15.21 11.96
N ASP A 159 1.79 -15.55 11.26
CA ASP A 159 0.67 -16.36 11.75
C ASP A 159 -0.10 -15.75 12.96
N SER A 160 0.05 -14.43 13.20
CA SER A 160 -0.63 -13.73 14.31
C SER A 160 -1.96 -13.07 13.94
N GLU A 161 -2.56 -13.38 12.79
CA GLU A 161 -3.79 -12.74 12.29
C GLU A 161 -4.92 -12.78 13.32
N ARG A 162 -5.06 -13.89 14.05
CA ARG A 162 -6.07 -14.02 15.11
C ARG A 162 -5.86 -13.03 16.24
N ILE A 163 -4.61 -12.80 16.65
CA ILE A 163 -4.25 -11.83 17.69
C ILE A 163 -4.61 -10.44 17.21
N LEU A 164 -4.22 -10.10 15.98
CA LEU A 164 -4.50 -8.79 15.38
C LEU A 164 -6.00 -8.52 15.26
N LEU A 165 -6.80 -9.50 14.84
CA LEU A 165 -8.25 -9.38 14.80
C LEU A 165 -8.85 -9.15 16.20
N CYS A 166 -8.34 -9.82 17.23
CA CYS A 166 -8.77 -9.59 18.61
C CYS A 166 -8.41 -8.18 19.10
N LEU A 167 -7.19 -7.71 18.81
CA LEU A 167 -6.73 -6.36 19.17
C LEU A 167 -7.56 -5.30 18.45
N ALA A 168 -7.77 -5.44 17.15
CA ALA A 168 -8.59 -4.54 16.35
C ALA A 168 -10.03 -4.47 16.89
N ALA A 169 -10.66 -5.60 17.13
CA ALA A 169 -12.02 -5.67 17.70
C ALA A 169 -12.10 -5.07 19.11
N ALA A 170 -11.07 -5.26 19.95
CA ALA A 170 -11.00 -4.63 21.26
C ALA A 170 -10.85 -3.11 21.16
N TYR A 171 -10.00 -2.63 20.25
CA TYR A 171 -9.83 -1.22 19.97
C TYR A 171 -11.13 -0.57 19.47
N GLU A 172 -11.81 -1.17 18.50
CA GLU A 172 -13.07 -0.63 17.95
C GLU A 172 -14.19 -0.54 19.00
N LYS A 173 -14.19 -1.41 20.03
CA LYS A 173 -15.16 -1.33 21.13
C LYS A 173 -14.99 -0.09 21.99
N ILE A 174 -13.76 0.37 22.19
CA ILE A 174 -13.44 1.51 23.07
C ILE A 174 -13.21 2.80 22.27
N SER A 175 -12.94 2.69 20.98
CA SER A 175 -12.75 3.85 20.10
C SER A 175 -14.08 4.61 19.92
N PRO A 176 -14.08 5.94 20.02
CA PRO A 176 -15.23 6.75 19.64
C PRO A 176 -15.45 6.76 18.11
N TYR A 177 -14.46 6.34 17.33
CA TYR A 177 -14.52 6.34 15.86
C TYR A 177 -14.88 4.95 15.35
N LYS A 178 -15.93 4.85 14.54
CA LYS A 178 -16.38 3.59 13.94
C LYS A 178 -16.40 3.69 12.41
N ASN A 179 -16.35 2.54 11.75
CA ASN A 179 -16.56 2.48 10.31
C ASN A 179 -17.92 3.06 9.97
N GLY A 180 -17.96 4.01 9.04
CA GLY A 180 -19.17 4.67 8.59
C GLY A 180 -19.52 5.98 9.30
N ASP A 181 -18.83 6.34 10.40
CA ASP A 181 -19.04 7.65 11.01
C ASP A 181 -18.57 8.75 10.05
N GLY A 182 -19.53 9.38 9.36
CA GLY A 182 -19.30 10.51 8.45
C GLY A 182 -19.17 10.16 6.97
N LEU A 183 -19.54 8.96 6.55
CA LEU A 183 -19.89 8.66 5.16
C LEU A 183 -21.42 8.72 5.02
N GLU A 184 -22.02 9.88 5.18
CA GLU A 184 -23.28 10.17 4.50
C GLU A 184 -22.92 10.34 3.03
N LEU A 185 -23.20 9.33 2.23
CA LEU A 185 -23.17 9.44 0.78
C LEU A 185 -24.49 10.11 0.39
N ASP A 186 -24.43 11.42 0.10
CA ASP A 186 -25.50 12.15 -0.58
C ASP A 186 -25.75 11.61 -1.99
#